data_5358a90a91bdd6a30fd576dd596c4c54
#
_entry.id   5358a90a91bdd6a30fd576dd596c4c54
#
_cell.length_a   1.000
_cell.length_b   1.000
_cell.length_c   1.000
_cell.angle_alpha   90.00
_cell.angle_beta   90.00
_cell.angle_gamma   90.00
#
_symmetry.space_group_name_H-M   'P 1'
#
loop_
_entity.id
_entity.type
_entity.pdbx_description
1 polymer ?
#
loop_
_entity_poly.entity_id
_entity_poly.type
_entity_poly.pdbx_seq_one_letter_code
_entity_poly.pdbx_strand_id
1 'polypeptide(L)'
;MKQRCSLYELNSMVREVISMSLPDSYWVEAELSEAREGYGGHCYLELIEKDERSNTPIAKAHASCWRNRWMFIKPNFERITGQRIHAGMKVLLKVHAQFHENYGFSWIVDDIDPNYTMGDMARKRLEIINTLKAEGVFELQKELVLPMFCQRIAVISSATAAGYGDFCNQLADNDYGLQFQTRLFPAT
;
A
#
# COMPACT_ATOMS: atom_id res chain seq x y z
N MET A 1 36.52 -35.06 13.40
CA MET A 1 36.34 -35.07 11.93
C MET A 1 35.49 -33.88 11.53
N LYS A 2 35.90 -33.08 10.57
CA LYS A 2 35.01 -32.00 10.02
C LYS A 2 33.97 -32.69 9.14
N GLN A 3 32.70 -32.60 9.51
CA GLN A 3 31.59 -33.09 8.71
C GLN A 3 31.49 -32.21 7.44
N ARG A 4 31.66 -32.81 6.26
CA ARG A 4 31.55 -32.08 4.97
C ARG A 4 30.19 -32.39 4.39
N CYS A 5 29.43 -31.38 4.04
CA CYS A 5 28.19 -31.47 3.27
C CYS A 5 28.24 -30.48 2.10
N SER A 6 27.47 -30.77 1.07
CA SER A 6 27.24 -29.82 -0.02
C SER A 6 26.30 -28.70 0.43
N LEU A 7 26.28 -27.57 -0.31
CA LEU A 7 25.35 -26.49 -0.05
C LEU A 7 23.88 -26.96 -0.22
N TYR A 8 23.62 -27.82 -1.19
CA TYR A 8 22.31 -28.40 -1.42
C TYR A 8 21.84 -29.21 -0.22
N GLU A 9 22.70 -30.13 0.30
CA GLU A 9 22.38 -30.92 1.48
C GLU A 9 22.09 -30.02 2.69
N LEU A 10 22.90 -28.99 2.93
CA LEU A 10 22.69 -28.06 4.03
C LEU A 10 21.34 -27.32 3.88
N ASN A 11 21.04 -26.80 2.68
CA ASN A 11 19.79 -26.08 2.42
C ASN A 11 18.57 -27.03 2.50
N SER A 12 18.71 -28.30 2.09
CA SER A 12 17.65 -29.32 2.27
C SER A 12 17.35 -29.60 3.73
N MET A 13 18.37 -29.64 4.59
CA MET A 13 18.17 -29.78 6.05
C MET A 13 17.43 -28.56 6.61
N VAL A 14 17.77 -27.33 6.17
CA VAL A 14 17.05 -26.11 6.58
C VAL A 14 15.58 -26.16 6.15
N ARG A 15 15.31 -26.58 4.91
CA ARG A 15 13.94 -26.78 4.42
C ARG A 15 13.14 -27.74 5.29
N GLU A 16 13.72 -28.89 5.63
CA GLU A 16 13.07 -29.90 6.47
C GLU A 16 12.73 -29.33 7.86
N VAL A 17 13.70 -28.66 8.50
CA VAL A 17 13.49 -28.05 9.81
C VAL A 17 12.36 -27.00 9.76
N ILE A 18 12.35 -26.13 8.75
CA ILE A 18 11.30 -25.13 8.61
C ILE A 18 9.93 -25.76 8.39
N SER A 19 9.85 -26.78 7.50
CA SER A 19 8.60 -27.48 7.22
C SER A 19 8.04 -28.23 8.43
N MET A 20 8.92 -28.78 9.28
CA MET A 20 8.52 -29.45 10.52
C MET A 20 8.12 -28.50 11.63
N SER A 21 8.80 -27.34 11.71
CA SER A 21 8.61 -26.38 12.81
C SER A 21 7.47 -25.39 12.53
N LEU A 22 7.18 -25.10 11.26
CA LEU A 22 6.17 -24.15 10.81
C LEU A 22 5.24 -24.78 9.75
N PRO A 23 4.51 -25.87 10.11
CA PRO A 23 3.67 -26.60 9.15
C PRO A 23 2.37 -25.87 8.80
N ASP A 24 1.95 -24.92 9.63
CA ASP A 24 0.65 -24.25 9.52
C ASP A 24 0.73 -22.94 8.71
N SER A 25 -0.43 -22.43 8.33
CA SER A 25 -0.58 -21.07 7.84
C SER A 25 -0.96 -20.14 8.98
N TYR A 26 -0.41 -18.93 8.97
CA TYR A 26 -0.58 -17.92 10.01
C TYR A 26 -1.21 -16.67 9.44
N TRP A 27 -2.11 -16.02 10.20
CA TRP A 27 -2.56 -14.68 9.90
C TRP A 27 -1.60 -13.67 10.53
N VAL A 28 -1.00 -12.82 9.69
CA VAL A 28 0.03 -11.86 10.08
C VAL A 28 -0.41 -10.45 9.69
N GLU A 29 -0.38 -9.56 10.67
CA GLU A 29 -0.53 -8.12 10.46
C GLU A 29 0.82 -7.53 10.06
N ALA A 30 0.84 -6.76 8.98
CA ALA A 30 2.05 -6.10 8.50
C ALA A 30 1.71 -4.82 7.72
N GLU A 31 2.69 -3.93 7.61
CA GLU A 31 2.65 -2.84 6.64
C GLU A 31 3.45 -3.27 5.40
N LEU A 32 2.94 -2.96 4.23
CA LEU A 32 3.64 -3.19 2.97
C LEU A 32 4.64 -2.06 2.75
N SER A 33 5.95 -2.35 2.74
CA SER A 33 6.96 -1.38 2.29
C SER A 33 7.13 -1.42 0.77
N GLU A 34 6.87 -2.58 0.16
CA GLU A 34 6.85 -2.75 -1.30
C GLU A 34 5.76 -3.74 -1.71
N ALA A 35 5.10 -3.46 -2.85
CA ALA A 35 4.19 -4.38 -3.52
C ALA A 35 4.43 -4.28 -5.04
N ARG A 36 4.93 -5.36 -5.64
CA ARG A 36 5.32 -5.38 -7.04
C ARG A 36 4.80 -6.63 -7.76
N GLU A 37 4.13 -6.44 -8.88
CA GLU A 37 3.78 -7.53 -9.79
C GLU A 37 4.93 -7.83 -10.74
N GLY A 38 5.33 -9.09 -10.81
CA GLY A 38 6.32 -9.57 -11.78
C GLY A 38 5.69 -9.95 -13.11
N TYR A 39 6.50 -10.02 -14.16
CA TYR A 39 6.07 -10.42 -15.52
C TYR A 39 5.35 -11.77 -15.59
N GLY A 40 5.64 -12.70 -14.65
CA GLY A 40 4.98 -14.00 -14.53
C GLY A 40 3.58 -13.95 -13.90
N GLY A 41 3.09 -12.78 -13.50
CA GLY A 41 1.82 -12.62 -12.80
C GLY A 41 1.88 -12.99 -11.31
N HIS A 42 3.07 -13.17 -10.75
CA HIS A 42 3.31 -13.30 -9.32
C HIS A 42 3.37 -11.93 -8.68
N CYS A 43 2.96 -11.81 -7.42
CA CYS A 43 3.16 -10.60 -6.64
C CYS A 43 4.24 -10.83 -5.59
N TYR A 44 5.17 -9.90 -5.51
CA TYR A 44 6.24 -9.86 -4.53
C TYR A 44 5.98 -8.71 -3.57
N LEU A 45 5.97 -9.04 -2.29
CA LEU A 45 5.65 -8.12 -1.21
C LEU A 45 6.84 -8.05 -0.25
N GLU A 46 7.09 -6.86 0.27
CA GLU A 46 7.98 -6.67 1.39
C GLU A 46 7.15 -6.20 2.58
N LEU A 47 7.19 -7.00 3.65
CA LEU A 47 6.42 -6.80 4.86
C LEU A 47 7.32 -6.15 5.91
N ILE A 48 6.79 -5.14 6.59
CA ILE A 48 7.45 -4.51 7.74
C ILE A 48 6.47 -4.39 8.90
N GLU A 49 7.02 -4.49 10.09
CA GLU A 49 6.38 -4.07 11.33
C GLU A 49 7.18 -2.93 11.94
N LYS A 50 6.51 -1.87 12.34
CA LYS A 50 7.14 -0.68 12.92
C LYS A 50 6.82 -0.59 14.40
N ASP A 51 7.78 -0.10 15.16
CA ASP A 51 7.54 0.30 16.55
C ASP A 51 6.56 1.47 16.59
N GLU A 52 5.53 1.38 17.43
CA GLU A 52 4.48 2.39 17.53
C GLU A 52 4.97 3.78 17.96
N ARG A 53 6.09 3.85 18.69
CA ARG A 53 6.62 5.10 19.26
C ARG A 53 7.66 5.76 18.36
N SER A 54 8.56 4.94 17.78
CA SER A 54 9.71 5.43 17.00
C SER A 54 9.50 5.38 15.49
N ASN A 55 8.44 4.73 15.04
CA ASN A 55 8.16 4.47 13.62
C ASN A 55 9.32 3.76 12.88
N THR A 56 10.25 3.15 13.64
CA THR A 56 11.36 2.38 13.08
C THR A 56 10.94 0.94 12.83
N PRO A 57 11.37 0.32 11.73
CA PRO A 57 11.09 -1.10 11.47
C PRO A 57 11.73 -1.99 12.54
N ILE A 58 10.92 -2.82 13.21
CA ILE A 58 11.34 -3.84 14.17
C ILE A 58 11.37 -5.24 13.58
N ALA A 59 10.61 -5.45 12.51
CA ALA A 59 10.63 -6.69 11.73
C ALA A 59 10.50 -6.38 10.24
N LYS A 60 11.13 -7.24 9.41
CA LYS A 60 11.08 -7.15 7.96
C LYS A 60 11.12 -8.56 7.37
N ALA A 61 10.28 -8.80 6.37
CA ALA A 61 10.22 -10.08 5.69
C ALA A 61 9.83 -9.93 4.21
N HIS A 62 10.32 -10.86 3.39
CA HIS A 62 9.86 -11.00 2.00
C HIS A 62 8.71 -11.99 1.95
N ALA A 63 7.70 -11.66 1.15
CA ALA A 63 6.58 -12.54 0.88
C ALA A 63 6.30 -12.60 -0.63
N SER A 64 5.81 -13.76 -1.08
CA SER A 64 5.48 -14.00 -2.48
C SER A 64 4.06 -14.55 -2.57
N CYS A 65 3.25 -13.96 -3.43
CA CYS A 65 1.95 -14.50 -3.80
C CYS A 65 2.02 -15.08 -5.22
N TRP A 66 1.81 -16.37 -5.33
CA TRP A 66 1.89 -17.05 -6.63
C TRP A 66 0.71 -16.65 -7.52
N ARG A 67 0.93 -16.67 -8.84
CA ARG A 67 -0.04 -16.26 -9.86
C ARG A 67 -1.42 -16.90 -9.68
N ASN A 68 -1.46 -18.20 -9.37
CA ASN A 68 -2.71 -18.94 -9.20
C ASN A 68 -3.56 -18.43 -8.02
N ARG A 69 -2.95 -17.86 -6.99
CA ARG A 69 -3.63 -17.20 -5.86
C ARG A 69 -3.87 -15.73 -6.16
N TRP A 70 -2.85 -15.04 -6.69
CA TRP A 70 -2.90 -13.61 -6.94
C TRP A 70 -4.03 -13.19 -7.87
N MET A 71 -4.31 -13.99 -8.90
CA MET A 71 -5.40 -13.74 -9.85
C MET A 71 -6.81 -13.73 -9.20
N PHE A 72 -6.97 -14.30 -8.02
CA PHE A 72 -8.22 -14.25 -7.24
C PHE A 72 -8.18 -13.20 -6.13
N ILE A 73 -7.05 -13.11 -5.43
CA ILE A 73 -6.87 -12.20 -4.29
C ILE A 73 -6.97 -10.75 -4.76
N LYS A 74 -6.21 -10.37 -5.80
CA LYS A 74 -6.15 -9.00 -6.29
C LYS A 74 -7.52 -8.43 -6.67
N PRO A 75 -8.31 -9.03 -7.58
CA PRO A 75 -9.61 -8.49 -7.95
C PRO A 75 -10.60 -8.43 -6.78
N ASN A 76 -10.56 -9.42 -5.89
CA ASN A 76 -11.41 -9.43 -4.70
C ASN A 76 -11.05 -8.29 -3.75
N PHE A 77 -9.77 -8.08 -3.49
CA PHE A 77 -9.28 -7.00 -2.65
C PHE A 77 -9.65 -5.63 -3.25
N GLU A 78 -9.37 -5.40 -4.54
CA GLU A 78 -9.68 -4.15 -5.24
C GLU A 78 -11.19 -3.87 -5.27
N ARG A 79 -12.02 -4.91 -5.46
CA ARG A 79 -13.49 -4.78 -5.45
C ARG A 79 -14.03 -4.35 -4.08
N ILE A 80 -13.47 -4.87 -2.99
CA ILE A 80 -13.96 -4.62 -1.64
C ILE A 80 -13.41 -3.29 -1.09
N THR A 81 -12.10 -3.04 -1.27
CA THR A 81 -11.43 -1.86 -0.72
C THR A 81 -11.55 -0.61 -1.61
N GLY A 82 -11.86 -0.80 -2.90
CA GLY A 82 -11.84 0.27 -3.91
C GLY A 82 -10.43 0.74 -4.27
N GLN A 83 -9.37 0.07 -3.77
CA GLN A 83 -7.98 0.48 -3.98
C GLN A 83 -7.13 -0.69 -4.45
N ARG A 84 -6.07 -0.38 -5.20
CA ARG A 84 -5.01 -1.34 -5.53
C ARG A 84 -4.11 -1.55 -4.32
N ILE A 85 -3.55 -2.75 -4.23
CA ILE A 85 -2.53 -3.04 -3.21
C ILE A 85 -1.27 -2.24 -3.55
N HIS A 86 -0.77 -1.47 -2.57
CA HIS A 86 0.41 -0.62 -2.73
C HIS A 86 1.19 -0.50 -1.41
N ALA A 87 2.40 0.05 -1.50
CA ALA A 87 3.22 0.35 -0.32
C ALA A 87 2.51 1.33 0.64
N GLY A 88 2.74 1.19 1.93
CA GLY A 88 2.13 1.98 3.01
C GLY A 88 0.79 1.45 3.50
N MET A 89 0.22 0.42 2.88
CA MET A 89 -0.99 -0.23 3.37
C MET A 89 -0.70 -1.16 4.55
N LYS A 90 -1.54 -1.09 5.59
CA LYS A 90 -1.63 -2.15 6.60
C LYS A 90 -2.56 -3.25 6.11
N VAL A 91 -2.07 -4.46 6.17
CA VAL A 91 -2.75 -5.66 5.65
C VAL A 91 -2.71 -6.79 6.68
N LEU A 92 -3.72 -7.64 6.64
CA LEU A 92 -3.76 -8.91 7.34
C LEU A 92 -3.61 -10.01 6.30
N LEU A 93 -2.48 -10.71 6.33
CA LEU A 93 -2.09 -11.71 5.34
C LEU A 93 -2.16 -13.10 5.95
N LYS A 94 -2.73 -14.05 5.24
CA LYS A 94 -2.55 -15.47 5.55
C LYS A 94 -1.31 -15.97 4.82
N VAL A 95 -0.31 -16.43 5.59
CA VAL A 95 0.98 -16.84 5.05
C VAL A 95 1.40 -18.20 5.59
N HIS A 96 2.18 -18.95 4.81
CA HIS A 96 2.91 -20.10 5.29
C HIS A 96 4.40 -19.98 4.97
N ALA A 97 5.23 -20.68 5.73
CA ALA A 97 6.67 -20.68 5.56
C ALA A 97 7.08 -21.56 4.39
N GLN A 98 7.96 -21.08 3.51
CA GLN A 98 8.58 -21.86 2.45
C GLN A 98 10.07 -21.57 2.39
N PHE A 99 10.86 -22.62 2.31
CA PHE A 99 12.29 -22.53 2.00
C PHE A 99 12.58 -23.32 0.71
N HIS A 100 13.31 -22.69 -0.19
CA HIS A 100 13.74 -23.30 -1.43
C HIS A 100 15.28 -23.26 -1.50
N GLU A 101 15.91 -24.37 -1.91
CA GLU A 101 17.36 -24.55 -1.89
C GLU A 101 18.13 -23.48 -2.68
N ASN A 102 17.53 -22.96 -3.76
CA ASN A 102 18.14 -21.92 -4.60
C ASN A 102 17.72 -20.50 -4.23
N TYR A 103 16.52 -20.31 -3.65
CA TYR A 103 15.93 -18.98 -3.45
C TYR A 103 15.87 -18.57 -1.99
N GLY A 104 16.17 -19.50 -1.07
CA GLY A 104 16.13 -19.25 0.37
C GLY A 104 14.72 -19.24 0.95
N PHE A 105 14.57 -18.53 2.06
CA PHE A 105 13.32 -18.41 2.81
C PHE A 105 12.44 -17.31 2.25
N SER A 106 11.13 -17.59 2.16
CA SER A 106 10.09 -16.60 1.86
C SER A 106 8.79 -17.00 2.53
N TRP A 107 7.98 -16.03 2.92
CA TRP A 107 6.59 -16.27 3.26
C TRP A 107 5.76 -16.37 1.98
N ILE A 108 4.90 -17.38 1.89
CA ILE A 108 3.98 -17.51 0.76
C ILE A 108 2.60 -17.04 1.20
N VAL A 109 2.06 -16.10 0.45
CA VAL A 109 0.74 -15.52 0.72
C VAL A 109 -0.34 -16.40 0.12
N ASP A 110 -1.19 -16.93 0.99
CA ASP A 110 -2.36 -17.73 0.62
C ASP A 110 -3.62 -16.90 0.47
N ASP A 111 -3.75 -15.81 1.28
CA ASP A 111 -4.92 -14.94 1.28
C ASP A 111 -4.60 -13.56 1.88
N ILE A 112 -5.45 -12.57 1.65
CA ILE A 112 -5.42 -11.22 2.22
C ILE A 112 -6.82 -10.85 2.67
N ASP A 113 -6.99 -10.42 3.92
CA ASP A 113 -8.29 -9.93 4.41
C ASP A 113 -8.49 -8.45 4.05
N PRO A 114 -9.39 -8.13 3.10
CA PRO A 114 -9.65 -6.76 2.71
C PRO A 114 -10.38 -5.96 3.80
N ASN A 115 -11.15 -6.61 4.68
CA ASN A 115 -11.90 -5.93 5.73
C ASN A 115 -10.98 -5.33 6.78
N TYR A 116 -9.87 -6.01 7.09
CA TYR A 116 -8.84 -5.48 7.99
C TYR A 116 -8.28 -4.15 7.45
N THR A 117 -7.89 -4.13 6.18
CA THR A 117 -7.35 -2.92 5.52
C THR A 117 -8.37 -1.78 5.49
N MET A 118 -9.65 -2.07 5.19
CA MET A 118 -10.72 -1.08 5.26
C MET A 118 -10.91 -0.51 6.67
N GLY A 119 -10.86 -1.36 7.68
CA GLY A 119 -10.96 -0.95 9.08
C GLY A 119 -9.83 0.00 9.48
N ASP A 120 -8.58 -0.30 9.10
CA ASP A 120 -7.43 0.57 9.37
C ASP A 120 -7.54 1.92 8.64
N MET A 121 -7.99 1.92 7.39
CA MET A 121 -8.22 3.15 6.62
C MET A 121 -9.31 4.03 7.24
N ALA A 122 -10.42 3.44 7.67
CA ALA A 122 -11.50 4.15 8.33
C ALA A 122 -11.04 4.77 9.66
N ARG A 123 -10.25 4.03 10.45
CA ARG A 123 -9.65 4.51 11.69
C ARG A 123 -8.72 5.69 11.44
N LYS A 124 -7.78 5.57 10.52
CA LYS A 124 -6.84 6.66 10.13
C LYS A 124 -7.59 7.92 9.67
N ARG A 125 -8.62 7.74 8.86
CA ARG A 125 -9.47 8.86 8.43
C ARG A 125 -10.12 9.58 9.61
N LEU A 126 -10.66 8.81 10.57
CA LEU A 126 -11.29 9.38 11.76
C LEU A 126 -10.28 10.12 12.64
N GLU A 127 -9.08 9.57 12.82
CA GLU A 127 -7.98 10.20 13.55
C GLU A 127 -7.60 11.55 12.93
N ILE A 128 -7.43 11.61 11.60
CA ILE A 128 -7.13 12.85 10.87
C ILE A 128 -8.25 13.87 11.06
N ILE A 129 -9.51 13.48 10.92
CA ILE A 129 -10.66 14.36 11.13
C ILE A 129 -10.65 14.94 12.56
N ASN A 130 -10.39 14.10 13.56
CA ASN A 130 -10.36 14.53 14.96
C ASN A 130 -9.20 15.51 15.22
N THR A 131 -8.03 15.28 14.64
CA THR A 131 -6.89 16.19 14.70
C THR A 131 -7.22 17.54 14.08
N LEU A 132 -7.77 17.56 12.86
CA LEU A 132 -8.17 18.79 12.18
C LEU A 132 -9.25 19.57 12.95
N LYS A 133 -10.17 18.88 13.62
CA LYS A 133 -11.16 19.50 14.50
C LYS A 133 -10.51 20.11 15.75
N ALA A 134 -9.57 19.40 16.38
CA ALA A 134 -8.85 19.90 17.54
C ALA A 134 -8.00 21.14 17.21
N GLU A 135 -7.43 21.19 16.02
CA GLU A 135 -6.69 22.35 15.49
C GLU A 135 -7.61 23.51 15.04
N GLY A 136 -8.92 23.30 15.02
CA GLY A 136 -9.90 24.33 14.60
C GLY A 136 -9.95 24.62 13.11
N VAL A 137 -9.21 23.85 12.27
CA VAL A 137 -9.12 24.09 10.83
C VAL A 137 -10.19 23.35 10.01
N PHE A 138 -10.85 22.34 10.60
CA PHE A 138 -11.80 21.48 9.89
C PHE A 138 -13.03 22.25 9.35
N GLU A 139 -13.52 23.25 10.09
CA GLU A 139 -14.69 24.05 9.75
C GLU A 139 -14.31 25.41 9.13
N LEU A 140 -13.02 25.75 9.09
CA LEU A 140 -12.52 27.07 8.68
C LEU A 140 -13.00 27.48 7.29
N GLN A 141 -13.14 26.51 6.37
CA GLN A 141 -13.65 26.79 5.03
C GLN A 141 -15.10 27.34 5.00
N LYS A 142 -15.91 27.06 6.03
CA LYS A 142 -17.31 27.56 6.10
C LYS A 142 -17.37 29.05 6.39
N GLU A 143 -16.31 29.63 6.94
CA GLU A 143 -16.21 31.05 7.24
C GLU A 143 -15.74 31.85 6.00
N LEU A 144 -15.27 31.18 4.96
CA LEU A 144 -14.79 31.82 3.74
C LEU A 144 -15.95 32.22 2.84
N VAL A 145 -15.94 33.47 2.44
CA VAL A 145 -16.89 34.02 1.46
C VAL A 145 -16.29 33.88 0.06
N LEU A 146 -17.01 33.22 -0.85
CA LEU A 146 -16.60 33.15 -2.25
C LEU A 146 -16.66 34.54 -2.88
N PRO A 147 -15.56 35.06 -3.48
CA PRO A 147 -15.58 36.30 -4.17
C PRO A 147 -16.46 36.21 -5.43
N MET A 148 -17.07 37.31 -5.83
CA MET A 148 -17.94 37.37 -7.02
C MET A 148 -17.18 36.93 -8.30
N PHE A 149 -15.87 37.21 -8.38
CA PHE A 149 -14.98 36.79 -9.46
C PHE A 149 -13.75 36.09 -8.91
N CYS A 150 -13.70 34.76 -9.08
CA CYS A 150 -12.56 33.93 -8.67
C CYS A 150 -11.52 33.86 -9.78
N GLN A 151 -10.54 34.76 -9.79
CA GLN A 151 -9.43 34.72 -10.76
C GLN A 151 -8.26 33.82 -10.32
N ARG A 152 -8.11 33.55 -9.02
CA ARG A 152 -7.05 32.70 -8.48
C ARG A 152 -7.66 31.41 -7.98
N ILE A 153 -7.18 30.27 -8.52
CA ILE A 153 -7.71 28.95 -8.25
C ILE A 153 -6.58 28.07 -7.70
N ALA A 154 -6.75 27.57 -6.46
CA ALA A 154 -5.90 26.52 -5.91
C ALA A 154 -6.43 25.18 -6.36
N VAL A 155 -5.59 24.34 -6.97
CA VAL A 155 -5.94 23.01 -7.45
C VAL A 155 -5.18 21.98 -6.65
N ILE A 156 -5.88 21.07 -5.98
CA ILE A 156 -5.28 19.93 -5.30
C ILE A 156 -5.40 18.72 -6.22
N SER A 157 -4.27 18.29 -6.80
CA SER A 157 -4.25 17.18 -7.75
C SER A 157 -2.84 16.62 -7.94
N SER A 158 -2.72 15.47 -8.61
CA SER A 158 -1.43 15.03 -9.15
C SER A 158 -1.06 15.85 -10.39
N ALA A 159 0.21 16.24 -10.50
CA ALA A 159 0.72 16.95 -11.68
C ALA A 159 0.57 16.15 -12.99
N THR A 160 0.51 14.83 -12.90
CA THR A 160 0.36 13.90 -14.02
C THR A 160 -1.09 13.45 -14.27
N ALA A 161 -2.05 13.96 -13.49
CA ALA A 161 -3.45 13.60 -13.67
C ALA A 161 -4.00 14.19 -14.99
N ALA A 162 -4.57 13.35 -15.83
CA ALA A 162 -5.18 13.76 -17.11
C ALA A 162 -6.23 14.87 -16.90
N GLY A 163 -7.08 14.73 -15.89
CA GLY A 163 -8.10 15.74 -15.55
C GLY A 163 -7.53 17.09 -15.14
N TYR A 164 -6.30 17.17 -14.63
CA TYR A 164 -5.66 18.46 -14.35
C TYR A 164 -5.26 19.19 -15.64
N GLY A 165 -4.73 18.46 -16.62
CA GLY A 165 -4.42 19.01 -17.94
C GLY A 165 -5.67 19.54 -18.64
N ASP A 166 -6.74 18.76 -18.66
CA ASP A 166 -8.02 19.15 -19.27
C ASP A 166 -8.62 20.38 -18.58
N PHE A 167 -8.59 20.41 -17.26
CA PHE A 167 -9.03 21.58 -16.48
C PHE A 167 -8.27 22.86 -16.84
N CYS A 168 -6.93 22.81 -16.91
CA CYS A 168 -6.11 23.95 -17.30
C CYS A 168 -6.39 24.41 -18.73
N ASN A 169 -6.56 23.48 -19.66
CA ASN A 169 -6.86 23.78 -21.05
C ASN A 169 -8.22 24.47 -21.19
N GLN A 170 -9.26 24.00 -20.50
CA GLN A 170 -10.57 24.61 -20.53
C GLN A 170 -10.60 26.00 -19.89
N LEU A 171 -9.79 26.24 -18.85
CA LEU A 171 -9.64 27.58 -18.28
C LEU A 171 -8.93 28.57 -19.22
N ALA A 172 -7.94 28.07 -19.99
CA ALA A 172 -7.20 28.88 -20.96
C ALA A 172 -8.02 29.20 -22.23
N ASP A 173 -8.80 28.22 -22.68
CA ASP A 173 -9.61 28.31 -23.91
C ASP A 173 -11.10 28.50 -23.58
N ASN A 174 -11.40 29.59 -22.85
CA ASN A 174 -12.78 29.91 -22.49
C ASN A 174 -13.39 30.99 -23.44
N ASP A 175 -14.62 30.80 -23.82
CA ASP A 175 -15.36 31.64 -24.78
C ASP A 175 -15.49 33.11 -24.35
N TYR A 176 -15.28 33.43 -23.07
CA TYR A 176 -15.44 34.77 -22.49
C TYR A 176 -14.14 35.54 -22.39
N GLY A 177 -12.99 34.99 -22.76
CA GLY A 177 -11.67 35.63 -22.67
C GLY A 177 -11.22 35.90 -21.24
N LEU A 178 -11.74 35.20 -20.25
CA LEU A 178 -11.39 35.37 -18.84
C LEU A 178 -10.00 34.77 -18.58
N GLN A 179 -9.20 35.51 -17.80
CA GLN A 179 -7.88 35.02 -17.40
C GLN A 179 -7.90 34.50 -15.96
N PHE A 180 -7.43 33.25 -15.77
CA PHE A 180 -7.32 32.62 -14.48
C PHE A 180 -5.87 32.27 -14.13
N GLN A 181 -5.51 32.45 -12.87
CA GLN A 181 -4.24 32.03 -12.31
C GLN A 181 -4.45 30.76 -11.50
N THR A 182 -3.89 29.65 -11.94
CA THR A 182 -3.95 28.38 -11.22
C THR A 182 -2.67 28.13 -10.43
N ARG A 183 -2.80 27.61 -9.21
CA ARG A 183 -1.68 27.10 -8.42
C ARG A 183 -1.95 25.64 -8.04
N LEU A 184 -1.08 24.75 -8.49
CA LEU A 184 -1.14 23.34 -8.13
C LEU A 184 -0.56 23.10 -6.73
N PHE A 185 -1.32 22.40 -5.92
CA PHE A 185 -0.89 21.78 -4.66
C PHE A 185 -0.85 20.27 -4.89
N PRO A 186 0.33 19.68 -5.06
CA PRO A 186 0.44 18.26 -5.39
C PRO A 186 -0.06 17.39 -4.25
N ALA A 187 -0.96 16.47 -4.59
CA ALA A 187 -1.46 15.41 -3.71
C ALA A 187 -1.44 14.09 -4.48
N THR A 188 -1.09 13.01 -3.79
CA THR A 188 -1.04 11.62 -4.30
C THR A 188 -2.19 10.82 -3.73
#